data_6a488af8475d3b80c5ad907be8e01632
#
_entry.id   6a488af8475d3b80c5ad907be8e01632
#
_cell.length_a   1.000
_cell.length_b   1.000
_cell.length_c   1.000
_cell.angle_alpha   90.00
_cell.angle_beta   90.00
_cell.angle_gamma   90.00
#
_symmetry.space_group_name_H-M   'P 1'
#
loop_
_entity.id
_entity.type
_entity.pdbx_description
1 polymer ?
#
loop_
_entity_poly.entity_id
_entity_poly.type
_entity_poly.pdbx_seq_one_letter_code
_entity_poly.pdbx_strand_id
1 'polypeptide(L)'
;MPLPVEFFPDLAQFEPVQEPEPVQVLPSRWELIKIGTFQLQLDQLLLRRASKGPATKLRIALSELVAMANRIFGFNGWSTLVKGCCLLTENFDETTSSFSGSYEATVSLTLRDGFTIESTGRGVAHNLPLKQNYYSKCKKEAVTDATRRSLMQLGLLLVDATD
;
A
#
# COMPACT_ATOMS: atom_id res chain seq x y z
N MET A 1 41.47 -22.39 -32.80
CA MET A 1 40.65 -23.04 -31.80
C MET A 1 39.64 -22.01 -31.29
N PRO A 2 38.35 -22.18 -31.47
CA PRO A 2 37.37 -21.30 -30.84
C PRO A 2 37.35 -21.62 -29.35
N LEU A 3 37.46 -20.57 -28.53
CA LEU A 3 37.28 -20.66 -27.07
C LEU A 3 35.83 -21.03 -26.77
N PRO A 4 35.55 -21.91 -25.80
CA PRO A 4 34.17 -22.20 -25.40
C PRO A 4 33.58 -20.99 -24.73
N VAL A 5 32.50 -20.48 -25.31
CA VAL A 5 31.72 -19.39 -24.76
C VAL A 5 30.68 -19.98 -23.79
N GLU A 6 31.13 -20.48 -22.65
CA GLU A 6 30.25 -20.77 -21.53
C GLU A 6 30.54 -19.79 -20.38
N PHE A 7 30.09 -18.54 -20.53
CA PHE A 7 30.31 -17.52 -19.54
C PHE A 7 29.08 -17.29 -18.62
N PHE A 8 28.02 -18.06 -18.81
CA PHE A 8 26.84 -17.98 -17.94
C PHE A 8 26.65 -19.34 -17.25
N PRO A 9 26.55 -19.35 -15.91
CA PRO A 9 26.19 -20.55 -15.20
C PRO A 9 24.79 -20.97 -15.65
N ASP A 10 24.61 -22.28 -15.83
CA ASP A 10 23.33 -22.87 -16.18
C ASP A 10 22.31 -22.55 -15.05
N LEU A 11 21.36 -21.68 -15.33
CA LEU A 11 20.34 -21.26 -14.37
C LEU A 11 19.43 -22.42 -13.92
N ALA A 12 19.43 -23.54 -14.68
CA ALA A 12 18.68 -24.74 -14.29
C ALA A 12 19.29 -25.47 -13.07
N GLN A 13 20.54 -25.13 -12.69
CA GLN A 13 21.20 -25.69 -11.49
C GLN A 13 20.83 -24.95 -10.20
N PHE A 14 20.18 -23.79 -10.29
CA PHE A 14 19.68 -23.12 -9.10
C PHE A 14 18.30 -23.70 -8.79
N GLU A 15 18.21 -24.47 -7.73
CA GLU A 15 16.92 -24.81 -7.15
C GLU A 15 16.17 -23.52 -6.84
N PRO A 16 14.88 -23.40 -7.20
CA PRO A 16 14.11 -22.24 -6.84
C PRO A 16 14.20 -22.08 -5.32
N VAL A 17 14.75 -20.96 -4.88
CA VAL A 17 14.77 -20.60 -3.46
C VAL A 17 13.31 -20.61 -3.02
N GLN A 18 12.92 -21.59 -2.22
CA GLN A 18 11.61 -21.60 -1.57
C GLN A 18 11.57 -20.33 -0.75
N GLU A 19 10.73 -19.37 -1.17
CA GLU A 19 10.46 -18.21 -0.35
C GLU A 19 10.00 -18.76 1.01
N PRO A 20 10.65 -18.36 2.12
CA PRO A 20 10.20 -18.80 3.44
C PRO A 20 8.76 -18.39 3.60
N GLU A 21 7.91 -19.33 4.03
CA GLU A 21 6.53 -19.02 4.32
C GLU A 21 6.49 -17.78 5.23
N PRO A 22 5.56 -16.84 4.99
CA PRO A 22 5.48 -15.61 5.78
C PRO A 22 5.24 -16.00 7.24
N VAL A 23 6.30 -15.96 8.03
CA VAL A 23 6.19 -16.10 9.47
C VAL A 23 5.37 -14.91 9.94
N GLN A 24 4.17 -15.16 10.46
CA GLN A 24 3.37 -14.13 11.12
C GLN A 24 4.16 -13.65 12.33
N VAL A 25 4.87 -12.56 12.17
CA VAL A 25 5.60 -11.91 13.26
C VAL A 25 4.55 -11.22 14.12
N LEU A 26 4.36 -11.71 15.34
CA LEU A 26 3.50 -11.03 16.32
C LEU A 26 4.12 -9.65 16.63
N PRO A 27 3.30 -8.61 16.77
CA PRO A 27 3.80 -7.27 17.02
C PRO A 27 4.52 -7.22 18.38
N SER A 28 5.66 -6.53 18.40
CA SER A 28 6.42 -6.29 19.62
C SER A 28 5.65 -5.39 20.60
N ARG A 29 6.08 -5.36 21.88
CA ARG A 29 5.47 -4.46 22.88
C ARG A 29 5.55 -3.00 22.44
N TRP A 30 6.65 -2.59 21.79
CA TRP A 30 6.80 -1.25 21.26
C TRP A 30 5.78 -0.98 20.15
N GLU A 31 5.64 -1.91 19.22
CA GLU A 31 4.67 -1.81 18.11
C GLU A 31 3.23 -1.73 18.64
N LEU A 32 2.86 -2.57 19.61
CA LEU A 32 1.52 -2.55 20.21
C LEU A 32 1.19 -1.19 20.82
N ILE A 33 2.11 -0.59 21.59
CA ILE A 33 1.91 0.72 22.19
C ILE A 33 1.77 1.80 21.10
N LYS A 34 2.62 1.76 20.09
CA LYS A 34 2.61 2.75 19.01
C LYS A 34 1.38 2.63 18.14
N ILE A 35 0.97 1.42 17.78
CA ILE A 35 -0.26 1.16 17.02
C ILE A 35 -1.48 1.65 17.82
N GLY A 36 -1.56 1.34 19.11
CA GLY A 36 -2.64 1.82 19.97
C GLY A 36 -2.70 3.34 20.07
N THR A 37 -1.55 4.01 20.17
CA THR A 37 -1.48 5.48 20.14
C THR A 37 -1.93 6.05 18.80
N PHE A 38 -1.52 5.40 17.69
CA PHE A 38 -1.93 5.81 16.34
C PHE A 38 -3.45 5.68 16.16
N GLN A 39 -4.02 4.54 16.57
CA GLN A 39 -5.45 4.30 16.50
C GLN A 39 -6.25 5.33 17.31
N LEU A 40 -5.82 5.62 18.54
CA LEU A 40 -6.48 6.62 19.38
C LEU A 40 -6.51 8.01 18.72
N GLN A 41 -5.39 8.43 18.12
CA GLN A 41 -5.33 9.72 17.43
C GLN A 41 -6.16 9.71 16.13
N LEU A 42 -6.21 8.59 15.43
CA LEU A 42 -7.04 8.42 14.23
C LEU A 42 -8.53 8.55 14.59
N ASP A 43 -8.98 7.88 15.64
CA ASP A 43 -10.35 7.91 16.11
C ASP A 43 -10.75 9.32 16.56
N GLN A 44 -9.88 10.02 17.29
CA GLN A 44 -10.10 11.42 17.68
C GLN A 44 -10.23 12.34 16.46
N LEU A 45 -9.41 12.11 15.42
CA LEU A 45 -9.48 12.87 14.17
C LEU A 45 -10.81 12.63 13.45
N LEU A 46 -11.24 11.37 13.35
CA LEU A 46 -12.49 10.97 12.73
C LEU A 46 -13.71 11.56 13.48
N LEU A 47 -13.71 11.48 14.81
CA LEU A 47 -14.76 12.08 15.65
C LEU A 47 -14.86 13.59 15.47
N ARG A 48 -13.72 14.31 15.45
CA ARG A 48 -13.69 15.74 15.19
C ARG A 48 -14.24 16.11 13.81
N ARG A 49 -14.02 15.27 12.80
CA ARG A 49 -14.55 15.47 11.45
C ARG A 49 -16.04 15.16 11.37
N ALA A 50 -16.49 14.10 12.01
CA ALA A 50 -17.89 13.72 12.07
C ALA A 50 -18.74 14.81 12.72
N SER A 51 -18.23 15.50 13.75
CA SER A 51 -18.94 16.61 14.42
C SER A 51 -19.05 17.90 13.58
N LYS A 52 -18.23 18.05 12.53
CA LYS A 52 -18.14 19.28 11.73
C LYS A 52 -18.89 19.27 10.39
N GLY A 53 -19.49 18.15 9.99
CA GLY A 53 -20.18 18.09 8.71
C GLY A 53 -20.57 16.71 8.20
N PRO A 54 -21.14 16.62 6.99
CA PRO A 54 -21.66 15.39 6.43
C PRO A 54 -20.56 14.34 6.21
N ALA A 55 -20.97 13.08 6.22
CA ALA A 55 -20.10 11.88 6.13
C ALA A 55 -19.10 11.87 4.95
N THR A 56 -19.34 12.65 3.90
CA THR A 56 -18.43 12.82 2.75
C THR A 56 -17.08 13.44 3.11
N LYS A 57 -16.95 14.12 4.25
CA LYS A 57 -15.70 14.72 4.74
C LYS A 57 -14.87 13.80 5.65
N LEU A 58 -15.30 12.56 5.86
CA LEU A 58 -14.60 11.58 6.69
C LEU A 58 -13.33 11.02 6.04
N ARG A 59 -13.13 11.22 4.74
CA ARG A 59 -11.91 10.76 4.06
C ARG A 59 -10.69 11.54 4.56
N ILE A 60 -9.76 10.85 5.22
CA ILE A 60 -8.50 11.43 5.66
C ILE A 60 -7.52 11.43 4.49
N ALA A 61 -6.83 12.54 4.27
CA ALA A 61 -5.80 12.63 3.26
C ALA A 61 -4.57 11.76 3.64
N LEU A 62 -3.91 11.15 2.64
CA LEU A 62 -2.70 10.37 2.91
C LEU A 62 -1.62 11.19 3.62
N SER A 63 -1.46 12.46 3.25
CA SER A 63 -0.49 13.37 3.88
C SER A 63 -0.70 13.55 5.38
N GLU A 64 -1.95 13.57 5.84
CA GLU A 64 -2.27 13.66 7.27
C GLU A 64 -1.95 12.36 8.01
N LEU A 65 -2.24 11.21 7.39
CA LEU A 65 -1.90 9.89 7.93
C LEU A 65 -0.39 9.70 8.03
N VAL A 66 0.35 10.09 6.99
CA VAL A 66 1.83 10.03 6.97
C VAL A 66 2.42 10.95 8.03
N ALA A 67 1.90 12.18 8.18
CA ALA A 67 2.36 13.09 9.23
C ALA A 67 2.11 12.54 10.64
N MET A 68 0.96 11.89 10.84
CA MET A 68 0.62 11.21 12.09
C MET A 68 1.54 10.02 12.34
N ALA A 69 1.77 9.18 11.33
CA ALA A 69 2.67 8.03 11.41
C ALA A 69 4.10 8.45 11.75
N ASN A 70 4.63 9.47 11.08
CA ASN A 70 5.97 10.01 11.36
C ASN A 70 6.10 10.57 12.79
N ARG A 71 5.05 11.19 13.30
CA ARG A 71 5.05 11.72 14.68
C ARG A 71 5.02 10.61 15.73
N ILE A 72 4.29 9.51 15.49
CA ILE A 72 4.08 8.44 16.47
C ILE A 72 5.15 7.37 16.37
N PHE A 73 5.41 6.85 15.18
CA PHE A 73 6.40 5.80 14.95
C PHE A 73 7.82 6.36 14.82
N GLY A 74 7.96 7.63 14.44
CA GLY A 74 9.22 8.24 14.05
C GLY A 74 9.54 8.03 12.58
N PHE A 75 10.46 8.84 12.06
CA PHE A 75 10.84 8.81 10.64
C PHE A 75 11.38 7.44 10.19
N ASN A 76 12.14 6.76 11.07
CA ASN A 76 12.71 5.43 10.80
C ASN A 76 11.85 4.29 11.38
N GLY A 77 10.68 4.60 11.92
CA GLY A 77 9.85 3.61 12.62
C GLY A 77 8.92 2.80 11.73
N TRP A 78 8.81 3.15 10.46
CA TRP A 78 7.94 2.48 9.49
C TRP A 78 8.41 2.69 8.06
N SER A 79 8.01 1.79 7.18
CA SER A 79 8.30 1.85 5.75
C SER A 79 7.16 1.24 4.94
N THR A 80 7.10 1.59 3.65
CA THR A 80 6.17 0.98 2.71
C THR A 80 6.90 0.47 1.49
N LEU A 81 6.45 -0.68 0.98
CA LEU A 81 6.96 -1.30 -0.23
C LEU A 81 5.78 -1.59 -1.17
N VAL A 82 5.85 -1.11 -2.40
CA VAL A 82 4.90 -1.50 -3.45
C VAL A 82 5.29 -2.88 -3.97
N LYS A 83 4.51 -3.91 -3.66
CA LYS A 83 4.77 -5.29 -4.11
C LYS A 83 4.39 -5.51 -5.57
N GLY A 84 3.30 -4.90 -6.01
CA GLY A 84 2.83 -5.05 -7.37
C GLY A 84 1.78 -4.02 -7.74
N CYS A 85 1.60 -3.87 -9.05
CA CYS A 85 0.55 -3.02 -9.61
C CYS A 85 0.06 -3.69 -10.89
N CYS A 86 -1.22 -4.05 -10.94
CA CYS A 86 -1.84 -4.74 -12.07
C CYS A 86 -3.00 -3.95 -12.67
N LEU A 87 -3.11 -4.06 -13.98
CA LEU A 87 -4.22 -3.52 -14.74
C LEU A 87 -5.46 -4.41 -14.53
N LEU A 88 -6.58 -3.82 -14.12
CA LEU A 88 -7.85 -4.53 -13.98
C LEU A 88 -8.72 -4.35 -15.23
N THR A 89 -8.90 -3.11 -15.66
CA THR A 89 -9.72 -2.77 -16.81
C THR A 89 -9.08 -1.66 -17.63
N GLU A 90 -9.19 -1.76 -18.95
CA GLU A 90 -8.79 -0.72 -19.89
C GLU A 90 -9.85 -0.63 -21.00
N ASN A 91 -10.40 0.55 -21.21
CA ASN A 91 -11.32 0.84 -22.28
C ASN A 91 -10.85 2.08 -23.06
N PHE A 92 -10.91 1.98 -24.40
CA PHE A 92 -10.70 3.10 -25.28
C PHE A 92 -12.02 3.45 -25.97
N ASP A 93 -12.43 4.71 -25.84
CA ASP A 93 -13.61 5.23 -26.52
C ASP A 93 -13.18 5.93 -27.79
N GLU A 94 -13.54 5.37 -28.93
CA GLU A 94 -13.21 5.91 -30.25
C GLU A 94 -13.92 7.25 -30.54
N THR A 95 -15.10 7.46 -29.94
CA THR A 95 -15.88 8.68 -30.18
C THR A 95 -15.27 9.90 -29.52
N THR A 96 -14.72 9.72 -28.32
CA THR A 96 -14.06 10.78 -27.53
C THR A 96 -12.54 10.72 -27.63
N SER A 97 -11.98 9.70 -28.32
CA SER A 97 -10.54 9.41 -28.38
C SER A 97 -9.89 9.42 -27.00
N SER A 98 -10.53 8.78 -26.03
CA SER A 98 -10.10 8.82 -24.63
C SER A 98 -9.97 7.43 -23.99
N PHE A 99 -9.07 7.33 -23.02
CA PHE A 99 -8.80 6.13 -22.23
C PHE A 99 -9.49 6.21 -20.88
N SER A 100 -10.09 5.08 -20.47
CA SER A 100 -10.68 4.89 -19.15
C SER A 100 -10.34 3.51 -18.62
N GLY A 101 -10.22 3.37 -17.31
CA GLY A 101 -10.00 2.07 -16.69
C GLY A 101 -9.51 2.14 -15.27
N SER A 102 -9.01 1.01 -14.75
CA SER A 102 -8.61 0.89 -13.35
C SER A 102 -7.38 0.01 -13.18
N TYR A 103 -6.60 0.34 -12.14
CA TYR A 103 -5.45 -0.41 -11.64
C TYR A 103 -5.66 -0.82 -10.20
N GLU A 104 -5.04 -1.91 -9.81
CA GLU A 104 -4.93 -2.35 -8.43
C GLU A 104 -3.44 -2.40 -8.04
N ALA A 105 -3.13 -1.89 -6.86
CA ALA A 105 -1.79 -1.96 -6.30
C ALA A 105 -1.81 -2.67 -4.95
N THR A 106 -0.79 -3.47 -4.67
CA THR A 106 -0.55 -4.10 -3.37
C THR A 106 0.64 -3.43 -2.71
N VAL A 107 0.42 -2.94 -1.50
CA VAL A 107 1.45 -2.27 -0.68
C VAL A 107 1.63 -3.05 0.62
N SER A 108 2.87 -3.29 0.97
CA SER A 108 3.30 -3.83 2.27
C SER A 108 3.79 -2.69 3.14
N LEU A 109 3.23 -2.55 4.33
CA LEU A 109 3.68 -1.61 5.35
C LEU A 109 4.38 -2.40 6.45
N THR A 110 5.61 -2.02 6.77
CA THR A 110 6.44 -2.69 7.77
C THR A 110 6.82 -1.69 8.85
N LEU A 111 6.65 -2.09 10.12
CA LEU A 111 7.12 -1.35 11.29
C LEU A 111 8.57 -1.75 11.63
N ARG A 112 9.24 -0.93 12.44
CA ARG A 112 10.66 -1.08 12.75
C ARG A 112 11.06 -2.46 13.28
N ASP A 113 10.22 -3.07 14.09
CA ASP A 113 10.52 -4.36 14.74
C ASP A 113 10.11 -5.57 13.87
N GLY A 114 9.62 -5.31 12.63
CA GLY A 114 9.35 -6.33 11.63
C GLY A 114 7.88 -6.69 11.43
N PHE A 115 6.96 -6.12 12.22
CA PHE A 115 5.53 -6.31 11.99
C PHE A 115 5.12 -5.73 10.64
N THR A 116 4.47 -6.56 9.83
CA THR A 116 4.13 -6.21 8.44
C THR A 116 2.66 -6.47 8.16
N ILE A 117 2.02 -5.55 7.47
CA ILE A 117 0.67 -5.71 6.94
C ILE A 117 0.65 -5.41 5.45
N GLU A 118 -0.22 -6.09 4.72
CA GLU A 118 -0.43 -5.86 3.30
C GLU A 118 -1.84 -5.32 3.05
N SER A 119 -1.94 -4.40 2.12
CA SER A 119 -3.22 -3.84 1.70
C SER A 119 -3.24 -3.62 0.21
N THR A 120 -4.42 -3.82 -0.38
CA THR A 120 -4.68 -3.51 -1.78
C THR A 120 -5.44 -2.20 -1.89
N GLY A 121 -5.12 -1.43 -2.92
CA GLY A 121 -5.82 -0.20 -3.26
C GLY A 121 -6.14 -0.14 -4.74
N ARG A 122 -7.15 0.64 -5.09
CA ARG A 122 -7.60 0.78 -6.46
C ARG A 122 -7.53 2.22 -6.92
N GLY A 123 -7.02 2.42 -8.14
CA GLY A 123 -7.01 3.70 -8.83
C GLY A 123 -7.84 3.63 -10.10
N VAL A 124 -8.61 4.67 -10.37
CA VAL A 124 -9.50 4.76 -11.53
C VAL A 124 -9.27 6.07 -12.28
N ALA A 125 -9.26 6.00 -13.59
CA ALA A 125 -9.23 7.19 -14.42
C ALA A 125 -10.25 7.10 -15.54
N HIS A 126 -10.85 8.22 -15.88
CA HIS A 126 -11.85 8.34 -16.91
C HIS A 126 -11.50 9.45 -17.89
N ASN A 127 -11.80 9.20 -19.16
CA ASN A 127 -11.77 10.19 -20.24
C ASN A 127 -10.44 10.96 -20.37
N LEU A 128 -9.31 10.25 -20.31
CA LEU A 128 -7.99 10.85 -20.51
C LEU A 128 -7.54 10.67 -21.97
N PRO A 129 -7.11 11.75 -22.65
CA PRO A 129 -6.75 11.69 -24.08
C PRO A 129 -5.43 10.96 -24.32
N LEU A 130 -4.54 10.91 -23.34
CA LEU A 130 -3.23 10.27 -23.46
C LEU A 130 -3.15 9.02 -22.61
N LYS A 131 -2.79 7.89 -23.23
CA LYS A 131 -2.62 6.59 -22.57
C LYS A 131 -1.59 6.65 -21.42
N GLN A 132 -0.51 7.40 -21.61
CA GLN A 132 0.51 7.57 -20.57
C GLN A 132 -0.04 8.28 -19.31
N ASN A 133 -0.86 9.32 -19.49
CA ASN A 133 -1.48 10.04 -18.39
C ASN A 133 -2.48 9.17 -17.65
N TYR A 134 -3.22 8.36 -18.38
CA TYR A 134 -4.15 7.37 -17.83
C TYR A 134 -3.42 6.38 -16.92
N TYR A 135 -2.35 5.73 -17.41
CA TYR A 135 -1.56 4.78 -16.61
C TYR A 135 -0.97 5.45 -15.38
N SER A 136 -0.35 6.60 -15.54
CA SER A 136 0.29 7.31 -14.43
C SER A 136 -0.72 7.69 -13.34
N LYS A 137 -1.89 8.18 -13.73
CA LYS A 137 -2.95 8.56 -12.79
C LYS A 137 -3.48 7.34 -12.03
N CYS A 138 -3.87 6.28 -12.75
CA CYS A 138 -4.40 5.06 -12.14
C CYS A 138 -3.42 4.40 -11.17
N LYS A 139 -2.16 4.23 -11.57
CA LYS A 139 -1.13 3.64 -10.72
C LYS A 139 -0.88 4.47 -9.47
N LYS A 140 -0.73 5.77 -9.62
CA LYS A 140 -0.50 6.69 -8.49
C LYS A 140 -1.67 6.68 -7.51
N GLU A 141 -2.89 6.68 -8.00
CA GLU A 141 -4.09 6.61 -7.18
C GLU A 141 -4.21 5.26 -6.47
N ALA A 142 -3.94 4.14 -7.15
CA ALA A 142 -3.95 2.80 -6.58
C ALA A 142 -2.95 2.64 -5.42
N VAL A 143 -1.70 3.09 -5.61
CA VAL A 143 -0.67 3.07 -4.55
C VAL A 143 -1.06 3.98 -3.39
N THR A 144 -1.58 5.17 -3.67
CA THR A 144 -2.05 6.10 -2.63
C THR A 144 -3.18 5.51 -1.80
N ASP A 145 -4.14 4.84 -2.45
CA ASP A 145 -5.27 4.19 -1.76
C ASP A 145 -4.80 2.99 -0.95
N ALA A 146 -3.91 2.14 -1.49
CA ALA A 146 -3.33 1.01 -0.79
C ALA A 146 -2.57 1.45 0.47
N THR A 147 -1.72 2.47 0.36
CA THR A 147 -0.96 3.01 1.50
C THR A 147 -1.89 3.62 2.57
N ARG A 148 -2.94 4.32 2.15
CA ARG A 148 -3.94 4.84 3.08
C ARG A 148 -4.64 3.72 3.84
N ARG A 149 -5.05 2.66 3.15
CA ARG A 149 -5.71 1.51 3.77
C ARG A 149 -4.79 0.79 4.75
N SER A 150 -3.52 0.58 4.41
CA SER A 150 -2.57 -0.07 5.31
C SER A 150 -2.39 0.71 6.61
N LEU A 151 -2.28 2.04 6.55
CA LEU A 151 -2.21 2.88 7.76
C LEU A 151 -3.51 2.84 8.58
N MET A 152 -4.67 2.85 7.94
CA MET A 152 -5.96 2.78 8.65
C MET A 152 -6.22 1.41 9.27
N GLN A 153 -5.71 0.34 8.67
CA GLN A 153 -5.88 -1.03 9.17
C GLN A 153 -4.96 -1.37 10.34
N LEU A 154 -3.88 -0.61 10.58
CA LEU A 154 -2.96 -0.86 11.68
C LEU A 154 -3.67 -1.04 13.03
N GLY A 155 -4.73 -0.26 13.29
CA GLY A 155 -5.48 -0.33 14.54
C GLY A 155 -6.46 -1.50 14.63
N LEU A 156 -6.95 -1.99 13.52
CA LEU A 156 -7.93 -3.10 13.51
C LEU A 156 -7.30 -4.41 13.98
N LEU A 157 -6.01 -4.61 13.75
CA LEU A 157 -5.28 -5.82 14.12
C LEU A 157 -5.07 -5.97 15.64
N LEU A 158 -5.25 -4.91 16.42
CA LEU A 158 -5.20 -5.00 17.89
C LEU A 158 -6.45 -5.65 18.46
N VAL A 159 -7.56 -5.61 17.75
CA VAL A 159 -8.83 -6.20 18.22
C VAL A 159 -8.77 -7.72 18.12
N ASP A 160 -8.15 -8.26 17.07
CA ASP A 160 -8.02 -9.71 16.85
C ASP A 160 -6.96 -10.36 17.77
N ALA A 161 -6.05 -9.58 18.36
CA ALA A 161 -5.00 -10.09 19.25
C ALA A 161 -5.44 -10.21 20.72
N THR A 162 -6.66 -9.82 21.05
CA THR A 162 -7.20 -9.81 22.42
C THR A 162 -8.26 -10.90 22.68
N ASP A 163 -8.60 -11.71 21.69
CA ASP A 163 -9.38 -12.94 21.81
C ASP A 163 -8.42 -14.17 21.78
#